data_45bb80083dd82e211430e33cdba1c3fa
#
_entry.id   45bb80083dd82e211430e33cdba1c3fa
#
_cell.length_a   1.000
_cell.length_b   1.000
_cell.length_c   1.000
_cell.angle_alpha   90.00
_cell.angle_beta   90.00
_cell.angle_gamma   90.00
#
_symmetry.space_group_name_H-M   'P 1'
#
loop_
_entity.id
_entity.type
_entity.pdbx_description
1 polymer ?
#
loop_
_entity_poly.entity_id
_entity_poly.type
_entity_poly.pdbx_seq_one_letter_code
_entity_poly.pdbx_strand_id
1 'polypeptide(L)'
;MWSATQIPHILRFALAATTGVPESKIRVIAPDVGGGFGGKSYCKMEPLVALMARKAGAPVRLAFSMDESLLTLVKHPARLTITTGVDAEGRLTARRADIVLDGGAYSDASAVVALKCAFRMGGSYRWRAIDAKARVARTTTVPSGSFRGFGGTQGTFASERQVDMIARRLGDDPLAFRERNLLKSGEPYAPNDSGVDSDLVAGLEEAATRVGYRQPRAAGRGIGLAIGVKDAGGTGNHAQALVRVTQGGEVMVHTALVEIGQSAPEAMCRIATETLGLPLHRATYAAVDTDHSPPDNGTHVSCGTLVTGLAVEQAARDVRRQIEEFAARELNCDIGEIVLEGWEVRRGNQSYPLEPMIRRYYGGIGWEFIGRGSFKEPYYPEAPMGARNLSWMPCWSAAEVSVDRDTGQVTVHKLVVGSDPGRALNKQVCHGQVEGAAIQAFAQAMFEELRYRGEAPENATPLTYRVPRYRDIPEFFESFIAEHRQSRGPGGLKGIGEAGMLGIAAAIANAIEDATGASLTAAPFTPEKVLAALDALSGK
;
A
#
# COMPACT_ATOMS: atom_id res chain seq x y z
N MET A 1 -24.14 4.51 12.68
CA MET A 1 -23.27 3.35 13.00
C MET A 1 -21.84 3.83 13.21
N TRP A 2 -21.17 3.42 14.28
CA TRP A 2 -19.71 3.54 14.43
C TRP A 2 -19.10 2.23 13.98
N SER A 3 -18.11 2.28 13.08
CA SER A 3 -17.43 1.09 12.56
C SER A 3 -15.95 1.36 12.37
N ALA A 4 -15.11 0.38 12.74
CA ALA A 4 -13.70 0.34 12.42
C ALA A 4 -13.49 -0.04 10.95
N THR A 5 -14.02 0.76 10.03
CA THR A 5 -14.00 0.53 8.58
C THR A 5 -12.98 1.41 7.87
N GLN A 6 -12.40 0.89 6.78
CA GLN A 6 -11.56 1.68 5.86
C GLN A 6 -12.39 2.41 4.78
N ILE A 7 -13.69 2.11 4.66
CA ILE A 7 -14.53 2.45 3.50
C ILE A 7 -15.90 3.02 3.89
N PRO A 8 -15.98 4.12 4.65
CA PRO A 8 -17.24 4.56 5.29
C PRO A 8 -18.38 4.78 4.30
N HIS A 9 -18.15 5.41 3.14
CA HIS A 9 -19.20 5.63 2.13
C HIS A 9 -19.63 4.36 1.42
N ILE A 10 -18.68 3.47 1.08
CA ILE A 10 -19.00 2.16 0.50
C ILE A 10 -19.78 1.30 1.52
N LEU A 11 -19.40 1.37 2.81
CA LEU A 11 -20.13 0.70 3.87
C LEU A 11 -21.56 1.23 4.00
N ARG A 12 -21.76 2.55 3.93
CA ARG A 12 -23.09 3.17 3.93
C ARG A 12 -23.97 2.61 2.80
N PHE A 13 -23.43 2.56 1.59
CA PHE A 13 -24.10 1.96 0.43
C PHE A 13 -24.42 0.47 0.64
N ALA A 14 -23.46 -0.31 1.12
CA ALA A 14 -23.63 -1.74 1.39
C ALA A 14 -24.70 -2.00 2.47
N LEU A 15 -24.74 -1.18 3.52
CA LEU A 15 -25.79 -1.26 4.55
C LEU A 15 -27.17 -0.94 3.99
N ALA A 16 -27.30 0.06 3.11
CA ALA A 16 -28.57 0.34 2.45
C ALA A 16 -29.06 -0.85 1.63
N ALA A 17 -28.18 -1.43 0.83
CA ALA A 17 -28.49 -2.59 0.00
C ALA A 17 -28.87 -3.85 0.81
N THR A 18 -28.21 -4.08 1.95
CA THR A 18 -28.41 -5.29 2.76
C THR A 18 -29.56 -5.19 3.76
N THR A 19 -29.84 -4.00 4.28
CA THR A 19 -30.88 -3.80 5.33
C THR A 19 -32.20 -3.27 4.80
N GLY A 20 -32.22 -2.76 3.56
CA GLY A 20 -33.37 -2.08 2.96
C GLY A 20 -33.63 -0.67 3.55
N VAL A 21 -32.75 -0.15 4.38
CA VAL A 21 -32.83 1.20 4.91
C VAL A 21 -32.33 2.19 3.85
N PRO A 22 -33.06 3.25 3.53
CA PRO A 22 -32.60 4.28 2.59
C PRO A 22 -31.23 4.83 2.99
N GLU A 23 -30.32 5.00 2.02
CA GLU A 23 -28.97 5.51 2.26
C GLU A 23 -28.95 6.84 3.02
N SER A 24 -29.90 7.73 2.73
CA SER A 24 -30.07 9.02 3.42
C SER A 24 -30.42 8.92 4.92
N LYS A 25 -30.78 7.73 5.41
CA LYS A 25 -31.04 7.44 6.83
C LYS A 25 -29.92 6.67 7.51
N ILE A 26 -28.82 6.43 6.78
CA ILE A 26 -27.66 5.70 7.30
C ILE A 26 -26.49 6.69 7.43
N ARG A 27 -26.00 6.81 8.64
CA ARG A 27 -24.80 7.57 8.97
C ARG A 27 -23.72 6.60 9.47
N VAL A 28 -22.53 6.67 8.88
CA VAL A 28 -21.35 5.89 9.28
C VAL A 28 -20.28 6.84 9.79
N ILE A 29 -19.83 6.60 11.00
CA ILE A 29 -18.75 7.34 11.65
C ILE A 29 -17.58 6.37 11.78
N ALA A 30 -16.43 6.72 11.19
CA ALA A 30 -15.20 5.95 11.30
C ALA A 30 -14.28 6.66 12.30
N PRO A 31 -14.13 6.13 13.53
CA PRO A 31 -13.11 6.58 14.45
C PRO A 31 -11.71 6.16 13.95
N ASP A 32 -10.65 6.59 14.63
CA ASP A 32 -9.31 6.09 14.36
C ASP A 32 -9.29 4.56 14.45
N VAL A 33 -8.82 3.93 13.38
CA VAL A 33 -8.86 2.47 13.23
C VAL A 33 -7.52 1.88 13.65
N GLY A 34 -7.54 0.94 14.58
CA GLY A 34 -6.36 0.25 15.12
C GLY A 34 -5.77 -0.77 14.12
N GLY A 35 -5.35 -0.30 12.94
CA GLY A 35 -4.89 -1.12 11.83
C GLY A 35 -6.03 -1.65 10.96
N GLY A 36 -5.81 -1.71 9.67
CA GLY A 36 -6.79 -2.21 8.70
C GLY A 36 -6.22 -3.27 7.77
N PHE A 37 -5.10 -2.97 7.10
CA PHE A 37 -4.30 -3.83 6.23
C PHE A 37 -5.10 -4.54 5.13
N GLY A 38 -6.31 -4.07 4.82
CA GLY A 38 -7.26 -4.70 3.90
C GLY A 38 -8.36 -5.50 4.62
N GLY A 39 -8.15 -5.97 5.82
CA GLY A 39 -9.14 -6.72 6.60
C GLY A 39 -10.42 -5.95 6.91
N LYS A 40 -10.37 -4.62 6.86
CA LYS A 40 -11.49 -3.71 7.13
C LYS A 40 -11.96 -2.94 5.88
N SER A 41 -11.62 -3.43 4.68
CA SER A 41 -11.96 -2.81 3.39
C SER A 41 -13.24 -3.34 2.75
N TYR A 42 -13.96 -4.23 3.42
CA TYR A 42 -15.21 -4.80 2.95
C TYR A 42 -16.21 -4.86 4.11
N CYS A 43 -17.50 -4.72 3.78
CA CYS A 43 -18.59 -4.88 4.73
C CYS A 43 -18.66 -6.34 5.20
N LYS A 44 -18.63 -6.59 6.49
CA LYS A 44 -18.60 -7.95 7.06
C LYS A 44 -19.71 -8.15 8.11
N MET A 45 -19.54 -7.56 9.27
CA MET A 45 -20.45 -7.75 10.40
C MET A 45 -21.39 -6.57 10.64
N GLU A 46 -21.19 -5.48 9.93
CA GLU A 46 -21.96 -4.26 10.12
C GLU A 46 -23.47 -4.47 9.80
N PRO A 47 -23.87 -5.23 8.75
CA PRO A 47 -25.27 -5.58 8.55
C PRO A 47 -25.86 -6.38 9.72
N LEU A 48 -25.10 -7.33 10.28
CA LEU A 48 -25.53 -8.11 11.43
C LEU A 48 -25.79 -7.19 12.65
N VAL A 49 -24.82 -6.29 12.95
CA VAL A 49 -24.98 -5.32 14.05
C VAL A 49 -26.21 -4.43 13.85
N ALA A 50 -26.44 -3.96 12.62
CA ALA A 50 -27.60 -3.13 12.30
C ALA A 50 -28.93 -3.88 12.51
N LEU A 51 -29.00 -5.15 12.08
CA LEU A 51 -30.18 -5.99 12.27
C LEU A 51 -30.41 -6.34 13.73
N MET A 52 -29.34 -6.62 14.47
CA MET A 52 -29.43 -6.88 15.93
C MET A 52 -29.92 -5.66 16.68
N ALA A 53 -29.42 -4.46 16.37
CA ALA A 53 -29.87 -3.22 16.98
C ALA A 53 -31.35 -2.95 16.70
N ARG A 54 -31.80 -3.18 15.45
CA ARG A 54 -33.22 -3.08 15.07
C ARG A 54 -34.09 -4.06 15.83
N LYS A 55 -33.63 -5.33 15.98
CA LYS A 55 -34.38 -6.37 16.71
C LYS A 55 -34.43 -6.09 18.21
N ALA A 56 -33.35 -5.59 18.79
CA ALA A 56 -33.26 -5.26 20.20
C ALA A 56 -33.99 -3.95 20.56
N GLY A 57 -34.26 -3.07 19.58
CA GLY A 57 -34.78 -1.72 19.84
C GLY A 57 -33.82 -0.86 20.66
N ALA A 58 -32.52 -1.17 20.67
CA ALA A 58 -31.49 -0.55 21.49
C ALA A 58 -30.13 -0.55 20.79
N PRO A 59 -29.16 0.30 21.21
CA PRO A 59 -27.80 0.24 20.73
C PRO A 59 -27.17 -1.14 20.96
N VAL A 60 -26.47 -1.65 19.96
CA VAL A 60 -25.74 -2.93 20.02
C VAL A 60 -24.28 -2.71 19.68
N ARG A 61 -23.39 -3.35 20.44
CA ARG A 61 -21.96 -3.40 20.18
C ARG A 61 -21.53 -4.83 19.89
N LEU A 62 -20.75 -5.01 18.83
CA LEU A 62 -20.09 -6.27 18.51
C LEU A 62 -18.58 -6.02 18.42
N ALA A 63 -17.81 -6.83 19.10
CA ALA A 63 -16.35 -6.86 19.00
C ALA A 63 -15.91 -8.32 18.98
N PHE A 64 -15.12 -8.68 17.97
CA PHE A 64 -14.55 -10.02 17.88
C PHE A 64 -13.38 -10.21 18.82
N SER A 65 -13.28 -11.39 19.41
CA SER A 65 -12.03 -11.87 20.00
C SER A 65 -10.98 -12.14 18.90
N MET A 66 -9.74 -12.43 19.30
CA MET A 66 -8.69 -12.77 18.33
C MET A 66 -8.98 -14.09 17.62
N ASP A 67 -9.50 -15.08 18.36
CA ASP A 67 -9.90 -16.39 17.83
C ASP A 67 -11.00 -16.21 16.75
N GLU A 68 -12.04 -15.45 17.05
CA GLU A 68 -13.10 -15.12 16.11
C GLU A 68 -12.56 -14.37 14.88
N SER A 69 -11.60 -13.46 15.08
CA SER A 69 -10.97 -12.71 13.99
C SER A 69 -10.19 -13.63 13.04
N LEU A 70 -9.44 -14.62 13.56
CA LEU A 70 -8.71 -15.61 12.78
C LEU A 70 -9.62 -16.50 11.94
N LEU A 71 -10.88 -16.68 12.36
CA LEU A 71 -11.91 -17.44 11.65
C LEU A 71 -12.74 -16.58 10.68
N THR A 72 -12.51 -15.28 10.62
CA THR A 72 -13.32 -14.37 9.79
C THR A 72 -12.72 -14.14 8.43
N LEU A 73 -11.43 -13.93 8.33
CA LEU A 73 -10.73 -13.57 7.10
C LEU A 73 -9.24 -13.91 7.16
N VAL A 74 -8.72 -14.49 6.07
CA VAL A 74 -7.30 -14.78 5.89
C VAL A 74 -6.80 -14.22 4.56
N LYS A 75 -5.47 -14.15 4.39
CA LYS A 75 -4.84 -13.89 3.09
C LYS A 75 -5.02 -15.14 2.20
N HIS A 76 -5.24 -14.94 0.90
CA HIS A 76 -5.37 -16.03 -0.06
C HIS A 76 -4.13 -16.94 -0.08
N PRO A 77 -4.24 -18.22 0.26
CA PRO A 77 -3.28 -19.23 -0.17
C PRO A 77 -3.25 -19.27 -1.71
N ALA A 78 -2.07 -19.53 -2.28
CA ALA A 78 -1.90 -19.49 -3.73
C ALA A 78 -0.95 -20.58 -4.22
N ARG A 79 -1.29 -21.18 -5.39
CA ARG A 79 -0.37 -22.00 -6.18
C ARG A 79 -0.14 -21.30 -7.51
N LEU A 80 1.14 -21.06 -7.83
CA LEU A 80 1.56 -20.43 -9.07
C LEU A 80 2.49 -21.37 -9.82
N THR A 81 2.17 -21.63 -11.09
CA THR A 81 3.03 -22.37 -12.01
C THR A 81 3.50 -21.39 -13.09
N ILE A 82 4.83 -21.20 -13.19
CA ILE A 82 5.43 -20.19 -14.08
C ILE A 82 6.40 -20.85 -15.03
N THR A 83 6.27 -20.56 -16.32
CA THR A 83 7.23 -20.91 -17.37
C THR A 83 7.79 -19.62 -17.97
N THR A 84 9.11 -19.51 -18.03
CA THR A 84 9.79 -18.31 -18.52
C THR A 84 10.78 -18.68 -19.61
N GLY A 85 10.73 -17.95 -20.74
CA GLY A 85 11.73 -17.99 -21.80
C GLY A 85 12.81 -16.96 -21.57
N VAL A 86 14.06 -17.36 -21.87
CA VAL A 86 15.26 -16.51 -21.79
C VAL A 86 16.05 -16.69 -23.07
N ASP A 87 16.59 -15.61 -23.64
CA ASP A 87 17.47 -15.69 -24.82
C ASP A 87 18.93 -15.98 -24.45
N ALA A 88 19.77 -16.13 -25.46
CA ALA A 88 21.18 -16.45 -25.28
C ALA A 88 21.99 -15.37 -24.53
N GLU A 89 21.51 -14.14 -24.56
CA GLU A 89 22.10 -13.00 -23.86
C GLU A 89 21.59 -12.85 -22.41
N GLY A 90 20.78 -13.79 -21.93
CA GLY A 90 20.21 -13.76 -20.59
C GLY A 90 19.06 -12.73 -20.43
N ARG A 91 18.38 -12.37 -21.53
CA ARG A 91 17.23 -11.46 -21.47
C ARG A 91 15.94 -12.25 -21.36
N LEU A 92 15.05 -11.78 -20.49
CA LEU A 92 13.73 -12.34 -20.35
C LEU A 92 12.89 -12.06 -21.60
N THR A 93 12.25 -13.07 -22.17
CA THR A 93 11.52 -12.95 -23.44
C THR A 93 10.02 -13.12 -23.28
N ALA A 94 9.59 -14.22 -22.67
CA ALA A 94 8.17 -14.51 -22.48
C ALA A 94 7.91 -15.18 -21.13
N ARG A 95 6.70 -14.97 -20.61
CA ARG A 95 6.25 -15.62 -19.36
C ARG A 95 4.83 -16.15 -19.53
N ARG A 96 4.63 -17.39 -19.11
CA ARG A 96 3.30 -17.98 -18.87
C ARG A 96 3.15 -18.24 -17.39
N ALA A 97 2.00 -17.85 -16.82
CA ALA A 97 1.67 -18.08 -15.43
C ALA A 97 0.25 -18.63 -15.29
N ASP A 98 0.13 -19.75 -14.59
CA ASP A 98 -1.13 -20.33 -14.11
C ASP A 98 -1.22 -20.12 -12.61
N ILE A 99 -2.27 -19.44 -12.16
CA ILE A 99 -2.46 -18.99 -10.78
C ILE A 99 -3.77 -19.56 -10.26
N VAL A 100 -3.72 -20.27 -9.14
CA VAL A 100 -4.90 -20.71 -8.41
C VAL A 100 -4.83 -20.13 -7.00
N LEU A 101 -5.86 -19.36 -6.64
CA LEU A 101 -6.04 -18.81 -5.30
C LEU A 101 -7.12 -19.57 -4.57
N ASP A 102 -6.92 -19.87 -3.29
CA ASP A 102 -7.97 -20.35 -2.41
C ASP A 102 -8.81 -19.17 -1.90
N GLY A 103 -10.08 -19.11 -2.28
CA GLY A 103 -11.03 -18.07 -1.86
C GLY A 103 -11.75 -18.39 -0.55
N GLY A 104 -11.66 -19.63 -0.06
CA GLY A 104 -12.44 -20.08 1.09
C GLY A 104 -13.93 -20.16 0.80
N ALA A 105 -14.73 -20.12 1.86
CA ALA A 105 -16.19 -20.32 1.79
C ALA A 105 -16.95 -19.17 1.12
N TYR A 106 -16.40 -17.95 1.13
CA TYR A 106 -17.03 -16.75 0.58
C TYR A 106 -16.06 -15.96 -0.31
N SER A 107 -16.63 -15.21 -1.26
CA SER A 107 -15.82 -14.57 -2.31
C SER A 107 -15.02 -13.35 -1.87
N ASP A 108 -15.50 -12.55 -0.93
CA ASP A 108 -14.91 -11.26 -0.51
C ASP A 108 -14.24 -10.53 -1.71
N ALA A 109 -12.97 -10.18 -1.63
CA ALA A 109 -12.18 -9.52 -2.68
C ALA A 109 -11.53 -10.49 -3.69
N SER A 110 -11.80 -11.78 -3.62
CA SER A 110 -11.01 -12.83 -4.30
C SER A 110 -10.85 -12.62 -5.80
N ALA A 111 -11.90 -12.21 -6.51
CA ALA A 111 -11.83 -11.97 -7.96
C ALA A 111 -10.83 -10.85 -8.31
N VAL A 112 -10.84 -9.76 -7.54
CA VAL A 112 -9.94 -8.62 -7.77
C VAL A 112 -8.51 -8.93 -7.33
N VAL A 113 -8.34 -9.70 -6.24
CA VAL A 113 -7.01 -10.18 -5.81
C VAL A 113 -6.38 -11.08 -6.89
N ALA A 114 -7.17 -11.99 -7.48
CA ALA A 114 -6.73 -12.85 -8.58
C ALA A 114 -6.32 -12.04 -9.81
N LEU A 115 -7.14 -11.07 -10.22
CA LEU A 115 -6.86 -10.16 -11.32
C LEU A 115 -5.55 -9.38 -11.08
N LYS A 116 -5.37 -8.81 -9.89
CA LYS A 116 -4.16 -8.07 -9.52
C LYS A 116 -2.93 -8.97 -9.42
N CYS A 117 -3.07 -10.22 -8.97
CA CYS A 117 -1.99 -11.19 -8.97
C CYS A 117 -1.53 -11.49 -10.41
N ALA A 118 -2.46 -11.76 -11.32
CA ALA A 118 -2.16 -12.01 -12.73
C ALA A 118 -1.52 -10.78 -13.41
N PHE A 119 -2.08 -9.60 -13.19
CA PHE A 119 -1.54 -8.34 -13.73
C PHE A 119 -0.07 -8.11 -13.32
N ARG A 120 0.27 -8.45 -12.08
CA ARG A 120 1.61 -8.25 -11.52
C ARG A 120 2.61 -9.37 -11.83
N MET A 121 2.23 -10.37 -12.63
CA MET A 121 3.15 -11.46 -13.01
C MET A 121 4.31 -11.02 -13.88
N GLY A 122 4.25 -9.84 -14.51
CA GLY A 122 5.39 -9.22 -15.16
C GLY A 122 6.53 -8.88 -14.19
N GLY A 123 6.20 -8.67 -12.94
CA GLY A 123 7.18 -8.16 -11.97
C GLY A 123 7.72 -6.81 -12.42
N SER A 124 8.98 -6.57 -12.12
CA SER A 124 9.68 -5.31 -12.44
C SER A 124 10.46 -5.36 -13.77
N TYR A 125 10.14 -6.32 -14.65
CA TYR A 125 11.00 -6.71 -15.77
C TYR A 125 10.41 -6.40 -17.14
N ARG A 126 11.28 -6.30 -18.16
CA ARG A 126 10.89 -6.19 -19.57
C ARG A 126 10.49 -7.54 -20.13
N TRP A 127 9.38 -7.58 -20.82
CA TRP A 127 8.86 -8.77 -21.49
C TRP A 127 8.44 -8.45 -22.92
N ARG A 128 8.63 -9.42 -23.84
CA ARG A 128 8.03 -9.38 -25.18
C ARG A 128 6.58 -9.89 -25.15
N ALA A 129 6.29 -10.86 -24.28
CA ALA A 129 4.96 -11.44 -24.12
C ALA A 129 4.74 -11.98 -22.70
N ILE A 130 3.50 -11.78 -22.19
CA ILE A 130 3.03 -12.38 -20.93
C ILE A 130 1.65 -12.98 -21.18
N ASP A 131 1.47 -14.26 -20.77
CA ASP A 131 0.18 -14.96 -20.69
C ASP A 131 -0.03 -15.37 -19.23
N ALA A 132 -0.87 -14.64 -18.50
CA ALA A 132 -1.15 -14.92 -17.09
C ALA A 132 -2.64 -15.19 -16.90
N LYS A 133 -2.96 -16.35 -16.32
CA LYS A 133 -4.33 -16.79 -16.02
C LYS A 133 -4.47 -17.01 -14.53
N ALA A 134 -5.51 -16.43 -13.94
CA ALA A 134 -5.82 -16.62 -12.53
C ALA A 134 -7.23 -17.18 -12.35
N ARG A 135 -7.35 -18.09 -11.39
CA ARG A 135 -8.61 -18.72 -10.98
C ARG A 135 -8.71 -18.65 -9.47
N VAL A 136 -9.93 -18.52 -8.97
CA VAL A 136 -10.24 -18.63 -7.54
C VAL A 136 -11.01 -19.91 -7.32
N ALA A 137 -10.48 -20.78 -6.49
CA ALA A 137 -11.17 -21.97 -6.02
C ALA A 137 -12.04 -21.61 -4.80
N ARG A 138 -13.30 -22.04 -4.82
CA ARG A 138 -14.14 -21.99 -3.61
C ARG A 138 -13.90 -23.28 -2.83
N THR A 139 -13.66 -23.13 -1.54
CA THR A 139 -13.35 -24.24 -0.63
C THR A 139 -14.16 -24.08 0.66
N THR A 140 -14.02 -25.02 1.58
CA THR A 140 -14.63 -24.97 2.91
C THR A 140 -13.75 -24.29 3.97
N THR A 141 -12.61 -23.74 3.58
CA THR A 141 -11.70 -23.04 4.47
C THR A 141 -12.23 -21.66 4.89
N VAL A 142 -11.56 -21.03 5.84
CA VAL A 142 -11.85 -19.65 6.25
C VAL A 142 -11.85 -18.73 5.02
N PRO A 143 -12.81 -17.80 4.88
CA PRO A 143 -12.84 -16.86 3.75
C PRO A 143 -11.54 -16.13 3.56
N SER A 144 -11.09 -16.08 2.31
CA SER A 144 -9.90 -15.30 1.93
C SER A 144 -10.30 -13.93 1.40
N GLY A 145 -9.56 -12.90 1.78
CA GLY A 145 -9.88 -11.55 1.36
C GLY A 145 -8.67 -10.63 1.19
N SER A 146 -8.95 -9.35 1.24
CA SER A 146 -7.96 -8.31 1.04
C SER A 146 -6.88 -8.34 2.14
N PHE A 147 -5.62 -8.38 1.72
CA PHE A 147 -4.48 -8.22 2.60
C PHE A 147 -3.42 -7.34 1.94
N ARG A 148 -2.68 -6.57 2.74
CA ARG A 148 -1.62 -5.65 2.34
C ARG A 148 -0.73 -6.22 1.23
N GLY A 149 -0.60 -5.52 0.09
CA GLY A 149 0.07 -6.02 -1.12
C GLY A 149 -0.87 -6.62 -2.17
N PHE A 150 -2.08 -7.06 -1.81
CA PHE A 150 -3.24 -7.38 -2.66
C PHE A 150 -2.91 -8.21 -3.91
N GLY A 151 -2.51 -9.47 -3.71
CA GLY A 151 -2.07 -10.39 -4.78
C GLY A 151 -0.61 -10.17 -5.24
N GLY A 152 -0.04 -9.00 -4.99
CA GLY A 152 1.34 -8.69 -5.34
C GLY A 152 2.35 -9.52 -4.55
N THR A 153 2.09 -9.84 -3.29
CA THR A 153 3.00 -10.65 -2.48
C THR A 153 3.16 -12.07 -3.02
N GLN A 154 2.06 -12.70 -3.47
CA GLN A 154 2.09 -14.02 -4.09
C GLN A 154 2.82 -13.99 -5.43
N GLY A 155 2.46 -13.02 -6.28
CA GLY A 155 3.07 -12.87 -7.61
C GLY A 155 4.56 -12.53 -7.54
N THR A 156 4.95 -11.60 -6.66
CA THR A 156 6.36 -11.22 -6.49
C THR A 156 7.18 -12.37 -5.93
N PHE A 157 6.67 -13.11 -4.93
CA PHE A 157 7.38 -14.28 -4.41
C PHE A 157 7.71 -15.26 -5.52
N ALA A 158 6.72 -15.69 -6.29
CA ALA A 158 6.92 -16.67 -7.36
C ALA A 158 7.81 -16.12 -8.49
N SER A 159 7.63 -14.86 -8.87
CA SER A 159 8.43 -14.22 -9.93
C SER A 159 9.90 -14.08 -9.53
N GLU A 160 10.18 -13.55 -8.35
CA GLU A 160 11.53 -13.27 -7.87
C GLU A 160 12.32 -14.54 -7.53
N ARG A 161 11.62 -15.57 -7.04
CA ARG A 161 12.22 -16.91 -6.88
C ARG A 161 12.66 -17.47 -8.23
N GLN A 162 11.78 -17.41 -9.23
CA GLN A 162 12.12 -17.94 -10.55
C GLN A 162 13.24 -17.13 -11.24
N VAL A 163 13.26 -15.81 -11.09
CA VAL A 163 14.33 -14.95 -11.64
C VAL A 163 15.67 -15.32 -11.03
N ASP A 164 15.75 -15.58 -9.74
CA ASP A 164 16.97 -16.00 -9.07
C ASP A 164 17.43 -17.40 -9.54
N MET A 165 16.49 -18.35 -9.62
CA MET A 165 16.76 -19.70 -10.15
C MET A 165 17.28 -19.67 -11.59
N ILE A 166 16.75 -18.79 -12.44
CA ILE A 166 17.22 -18.61 -13.82
C ILE A 166 18.65 -18.09 -13.85
N ALA A 167 18.93 -17.01 -13.07
CA ALA A 167 20.27 -16.44 -13.00
C ALA A 167 21.31 -17.51 -12.59
N ARG A 168 21.03 -18.26 -11.51
CA ARG A 168 21.91 -19.35 -11.04
C ARG A 168 22.08 -20.46 -12.08
N ARG A 169 20.99 -20.86 -12.76
CA ARG A 169 21.05 -21.89 -13.80
C ARG A 169 21.88 -21.47 -15.01
N LEU A 170 21.94 -20.19 -15.32
CA LEU A 170 22.78 -19.62 -16.39
C LEU A 170 24.22 -19.36 -15.92
N GLY A 171 24.54 -19.53 -14.64
CA GLY A 171 25.82 -19.15 -14.05
C GLY A 171 26.02 -17.64 -13.99
N ASP A 172 24.96 -16.88 -14.01
CA ASP A 172 24.97 -15.40 -13.93
C ASP A 172 24.81 -14.92 -12.48
N ASP A 173 25.37 -13.76 -12.18
CA ASP A 173 25.15 -13.11 -10.89
C ASP A 173 23.70 -12.63 -10.77
N PRO A 174 22.96 -13.00 -9.68
CA PRO A 174 21.56 -12.64 -9.52
C PRO A 174 21.28 -11.14 -9.53
N LEU A 175 22.21 -10.29 -9.09
CA LEU A 175 22.07 -8.84 -9.16
C LEU A 175 22.24 -8.36 -10.61
N ALA A 176 23.32 -8.74 -11.28
CA ALA A 176 23.60 -8.37 -12.67
C ALA A 176 22.49 -8.85 -13.63
N PHE A 177 21.95 -10.06 -13.40
CA PHE A 177 20.81 -10.56 -14.17
C PHE A 177 19.58 -9.68 -14.03
N ARG A 178 19.27 -9.21 -12.79
CA ARG A 178 18.16 -8.28 -12.54
C ARG A 178 18.40 -6.94 -13.21
N GLU A 179 19.55 -6.32 -13.05
CA GLU A 179 19.92 -5.03 -13.65
C GLU A 179 19.73 -5.02 -15.18
N ARG A 180 20.14 -6.10 -15.85
CA ARG A 180 19.97 -6.28 -17.31
C ARG A 180 18.52 -6.29 -17.74
N ASN A 181 17.63 -6.84 -16.92
CA ASN A 181 16.26 -7.12 -17.27
C ASN A 181 15.22 -6.14 -16.69
N LEU A 182 15.58 -5.33 -15.67
CA LEU A 182 14.67 -4.39 -15.03
C LEU A 182 14.19 -3.31 -15.99
N LEU A 183 12.93 -2.91 -15.84
CA LEU A 183 12.37 -1.73 -16.47
C LEU A 183 13.15 -0.49 -16.05
N LYS A 184 13.35 0.42 -16.99
CA LYS A 184 13.92 1.75 -16.73
C LYS A 184 12.81 2.75 -16.41
N SER A 185 13.17 3.80 -15.70
CA SER A 185 12.23 4.92 -15.47
C SER A 185 11.66 5.43 -16.77
N GLY A 186 10.32 5.60 -16.82
CA GLY A 186 9.56 5.99 -18.01
C GLY A 186 9.14 4.84 -18.92
N GLU A 187 9.72 3.64 -18.81
CA GLU A 187 9.24 2.47 -19.59
C GLU A 187 7.88 2.00 -19.06
N PRO A 188 6.91 1.69 -19.94
CA PRO A 188 5.60 1.22 -19.53
C PRO A 188 5.68 -0.13 -18.85
N TYR A 189 4.96 -0.29 -17.72
CA TYR A 189 4.89 -1.56 -17.01
C TYR A 189 4.19 -2.65 -17.83
N ALA A 190 3.14 -2.26 -18.54
CA ALA A 190 2.39 -3.11 -19.45
C ALA A 190 2.01 -2.29 -20.70
N PRO A 191 1.63 -2.91 -21.82
CA PRO A 191 1.14 -2.20 -22.99
C PRO A 191 0.02 -1.23 -22.63
N ASN A 192 0.11 0.01 -23.12
CA ASN A 192 -0.83 1.11 -22.88
C ASN A 192 -0.96 1.58 -21.40
N ASP A 193 -0.08 1.13 -20.51
CA ASP A 193 -0.02 1.63 -19.13
C ASP A 193 0.96 2.80 -19.01
N SER A 194 1.00 3.42 -17.84
CA SER A 194 1.98 4.47 -17.53
C SER A 194 3.38 3.89 -17.32
N GLY A 195 4.37 4.71 -17.57
CA GLY A 195 5.77 4.37 -17.29
C GLY A 195 6.05 4.25 -15.80
N VAL A 196 7.02 3.40 -15.46
CA VAL A 196 7.53 3.29 -14.09
C VAL A 196 8.19 4.62 -13.71
N ASP A 197 7.79 5.19 -12.60
CA ASP A 197 8.21 6.51 -12.11
C ASP A 197 9.23 6.42 -10.97
N SER A 198 10.12 5.42 -11.04
CA SER A 198 11.21 5.18 -10.08
C SER A 198 12.43 4.60 -10.78
N ASP A 199 13.61 4.81 -10.23
CA ASP A 199 14.83 4.11 -10.66
C ASP A 199 14.94 2.77 -9.94
N LEU A 200 14.51 1.70 -10.64
CA LEU A 200 14.46 0.35 -10.08
C LEU A 200 15.86 -0.22 -9.86
N VAL A 201 16.83 0.12 -10.71
CA VAL A 201 18.20 -0.37 -10.63
C VAL A 201 18.93 0.29 -9.45
N ALA A 202 18.88 1.60 -9.34
CA ALA A 202 19.55 2.32 -8.27
C ALA A 202 19.06 1.88 -6.87
N GLY A 203 17.75 1.66 -6.70
CA GLY A 203 17.22 1.19 -5.42
C GLY A 203 17.61 -0.27 -5.11
N LEU A 204 17.74 -1.13 -6.13
CA LEU A 204 18.21 -2.52 -5.92
C LEU A 204 19.71 -2.54 -5.55
N GLU A 205 20.53 -1.71 -6.20
CA GLU A 205 21.94 -1.53 -5.86
C GLU A 205 22.12 -0.98 -4.43
N GLU A 206 21.27 -0.06 -4.01
CA GLU A 206 21.28 0.45 -2.64
C GLU A 206 20.97 -0.66 -1.64
N ALA A 207 19.94 -1.49 -1.89
CA ALA A 207 19.63 -2.64 -1.03
C ALA A 207 20.77 -3.66 -1.00
N ALA A 208 21.40 -3.94 -2.14
CA ALA A 208 22.55 -4.84 -2.26
C ALA A 208 23.76 -4.29 -1.48
N THR A 209 24.00 -2.99 -1.56
CA THR A 209 25.10 -2.32 -0.83
C THR A 209 24.90 -2.42 0.68
N ARG A 210 23.71 -2.09 1.17
CA ARG A 210 23.40 -2.09 2.61
C ARG A 210 23.46 -3.49 3.24
N VAL A 211 23.03 -4.53 2.54
CA VAL A 211 23.14 -5.91 3.04
C VAL A 211 24.57 -6.43 2.99
N GLY A 212 25.47 -5.81 2.19
CA GLY A 212 26.86 -6.23 1.99
C GLY A 212 27.01 -7.29 0.89
N TYR A 213 26.19 -7.23 -0.18
CA TYR A 213 26.12 -8.25 -1.23
C TYR A 213 27.48 -8.58 -1.86
N ARG A 214 28.31 -7.57 -2.12
CA ARG A 214 29.65 -7.71 -2.73
C ARG A 214 30.78 -7.88 -1.70
N GLN A 215 30.47 -7.95 -0.40
CA GLN A 215 31.48 -8.10 0.66
C GLN A 215 31.78 -9.57 0.97
N PRO A 216 32.95 -9.89 1.52
CA PRO A 216 33.23 -11.23 2.02
C PRO A 216 32.21 -11.66 3.06
N ARG A 217 31.75 -12.91 3.00
CA ARG A 217 30.73 -13.48 3.89
C ARG A 217 31.33 -14.46 4.88
N ALA A 218 30.76 -14.56 6.05
CA ALA A 218 31.05 -15.65 6.97
C ALA A 218 30.63 -16.99 6.37
N ALA A 219 31.33 -18.07 6.70
CA ALA A 219 31.00 -19.41 6.22
C ALA A 219 29.56 -19.80 6.58
N GLY A 220 28.86 -20.42 5.64
CA GLY A 220 27.46 -20.83 5.80
C GLY A 220 26.42 -19.70 5.73
N ARG A 221 26.83 -18.48 5.35
CA ARG A 221 25.93 -17.36 5.11
C ARG A 221 25.57 -17.23 3.64
N GLY A 222 24.31 -16.91 3.37
CA GLY A 222 23.82 -16.57 2.03
C GLY A 222 23.09 -15.23 2.01
N ILE A 223 23.16 -14.53 0.88
CA ILE A 223 22.46 -13.28 0.63
C ILE A 223 21.52 -13.44 -0.56
N GLY A 224 20.30 -13.00 -0.40
CA GLY A 224 19.28 -12.98 -1.44
C GLY A 224 18.72 -11.57 -1.66
N LEU A 225 18.44 -11.28 -2.91
CA LEU A 225 17.86 -10.02 -3.37
C LEU A 225 16.48 -10.28 -3.98
N ALA A 226 15.60 -9.31 -3.89
CA ALA A 226 14.33 -9.31 -4.60
C ALA A 226 13.81 -7.89 -4.82
N ILE A 227 13.03 -7.71 -5.88
CA ILE A 227 12.38 -6.46 -6.19
C ILE A 227 10.91 -6.69 -6.55
N GLY A 228 10.02 -5.92 -5.96
CA GLY A 228 8.62 -5.90 -6.36
C GLY A 228 8.18 -4.50 -6.76
N VAL A 229 7.18 -4.42 -7.62
CA VAL A 229 6.54 -3.14 -7.97
C VAL A 229 5.04 -3.29 -7.79
N LYS A 230 4.43 -2.34 -7.10
CA LYS A 230 2.98 -2.25 -6.91
C LYS A 230 2.43 -0.99 -7.55
N ASP A 231 1.33 -1.15 -8.26
CA ASP A 231 0.55 -0.05 -8.79
C ASP A 231 -0.18 0.73 -7.68
N ALA A 232 -0.17 2.05 -7.78
CA ALA A 232 -1.07 2.93 -7.04
C ALA A 232 -2.17 3.37 -7.99
N GLY A 233 -3.38 2.94 -7.73
CA GLY A 233 -4.51 3.25 -8.57
C GLY A 233 -5.29 2.01 -8.99
N GLY A 234 -6.19 2.19 -9.91
CA GLY A 234 -7.13 1.22 -10.46
C GLY A 234 -8.40 1.91 -10.90
N THR A 235 -9.14 1.28 -11.78
CA THR A 235 -10.37 1.83 -12.34
C THR A 235 -11.33 2.28 -11.25
N GLY A 236 -11.79 3.53 -11.33
CA GLY A 236 -12.83 4.07 -10.45
C GLY A 236 -12.33 4.72 -9.16
N ASN A 237 -11.01 4.81 -8.93
CA ASN A 237 -10.51 5.59 -7.80
C ASN A 237 -10.91 7.05 -7.94
N HIS A 238 -11.58 7.56 -6.92
CA HIS A 238 -11.99 8.96 -6.85
C HIS A 238 -11.95 9.44 -5.41
N ALA A 239 -11.79 10.74 -5.24
CA ALA A 239 -11.94 11.41 -3.96
C ALA A 239 -12.47 12.82 -4.14
N GLN A 240 -13.14 13.31 -3.13
CA GLN A 240 -13.54 14.70 -2.99
C GLN A 240 -12.99 15.25 -1.67
N ALA A 241 -12.72 16.55 -1.64
CA ALA A 241 -12.23 17.24 -0.46
C ALA A 241 -12.88 18.62 -0.31
N LEU A 242 -13.03 19.07 0.94
CA LEU A 242 -13.29 20.45 1.27
C LEU A 242 -12.15 20.96 2.15
N VAL A 243 -11.68 22.17 1.84
CA VAL A 243 -10.74 22.92 2.68
C VAL A 243 -11.44 24.19 3.12
N ARG A 244 -11.52 24.41 4.43
CA ARG A 244 -12.11 25.60 5.03
C ARG A 244 -11.00 26.39 5.71
N VAL A 245 -10.97 27.69 5.51
CA VAL A 245 -10.04 28.58 6.17
C VAL A 245 -10.81 29.70 6.86
N THR A 246 -10.67 29.78 8.17
CA THR A 246 -11.35 30.79 8.97
C THR A 246 -10.75 32.18 8.76
N GLN A 247 -11.44 33.20 9.23
CA GLN A 247 -10.97 34.58 9.25
C GLN A 247 -9.57 34.72 9.90
N GLY A 248 -9.26 33.93 10.93
CA GLY A 248 -7.97 33.92 11.62
C GLY A 248 -6.87 33.12 10.92
N GLY A 249 -7.19 32.44 9.81
CA GLY A 249 -6.24 31.61 9.07
C GLY A 249 -6.10 30.16 9.59
N GLU A 250 -7.05 29.69 10.39
CA GLU A 250 -7.11 28.29 10.79
C GLU A 250 -7.71 27.45 9.65
N VAL A 251 -7.06 26.35 9.32
CA VAL A 251 -7.40 25.48 8.21
C VAL A 251 -8.08 24.21 8.73
N MET A 252 -9.20 23.84 8.14
CA MET A 252 -9.86 22.55 8.40
C MET A 252 -10.01 21.77 7.11
N VAL A 253 -9.47 20.55 7.10
CA VAL A 253 -9.49 19.63 5.95
C VAL A 253 -10.56 18.57 6.18
N HIS A 254 -11.49 18.43 5.24
CA HIS A 254 -12.54 17.42 5.23
C HIS A 254 -12.34 16.47 4.07
N THR A 255 -12.15 15.19 4.35
CA THR A 255 -12.18 14.08 3.38
C THR A 255 -12.80 12.85 4.06
N ALA A 256 -13.03 11.77 3.32
CA ALA A 256 -13.44 10.49 3.89
C ALA A 256 -12.25 9.51 4.06
N LEU A 257 -11.01 9.97 3.90
CA LEU A 257 -9.81 9.15 4.08
C LEU A 257 -9.61 8.83 5.58
N VAL A 258 -9.85 7.58 5.94
CA VAL A 258 -9.80 7.11 7.34
C VAL A 258 -8.36 6.92 7.81
N GLU A 259 -8.09 7.29 9.08
CA GLU A 259 -6.84 6.98 9.77
C GLU A 259 -6.82 5.50 10.19
N ILE A 260 -5.84 4.75 9.68
CA ILE A 260 -5.63 3.33 9.99
C ILE A 260 -4.20 3.05 10.50
N GLY A 261 -3.47 4.10 10.91
CA GLY A 261 -2.06 4.05 11.35
C GLY A 261 -1.05 4.55 10.30
N GLN A 262 -1.53 5.21 9.21
CA GLN A 262 -0.67 5.69 8.12
C GLN A 262 -0.46 7.22 8.12
N SER A 263 -0.90 7.92 9.16
CA SER A 263 -0.83 9.39 9.28
C SER A 263 -1.56 10.15 8.16
N ALA A 264 -2.71 9.66 7.71
CA ALA A 264 -3.50 10.33 6.68
C ALA A 264 -3.93 11.76 7.07
N PRO A 265 -4.39 12.03 8.31
CA PRO A 265 -4.72 13.38 8.74
C PRO A 265 -3.58 14.37 8.58
N GLU A 266 -2.38 14.01 9.05
CA GLU A 266 -1.19 14.87 8.91
C GLU A 266 -0.82 15.09 7.45
N ALA A 267 -0.83 14.04 6.61
CA ALA A 267 -0.51 14.16 5.21
C ALA A 267 -1.46 15.10 4.47
N MET A 268 -2.77 15.00 4.71
CA MET A 268 -3.76 15.88 4.09
C MET A 268 -3.63 17.33 4.58
N CYS A 269 -3.38 17.53 5.87
CA CYS A 269 -3.12 18.86 6.45
C CYS A 269 -1.86 19.49 5.84
N ARG A 270 -0.76 18.73 5.67
CA ARG A 270 0.47 19.21 5.04
C ARG A 270 0.23 19.64 3.59
N ILE A 271 -0.46 18.83 2.79
CA ILE A 271 -0.79 19.17 1.40
C ILE A 271 -1.60 20.47 1.34
N ALA A 272 -2.62 20.62 2.19
CA ALA A 272 -3.43 21.82 2.22
C ALA A 272 -2.63 23.05 2.64
N THR A 273 -1.85 22.96 3.71
CA THR A 273 -1.07 24.10 4.22
C THR A 273 0.09 24.47 3.31
N GLU A 274 0.79 23.52 2.72
CA GLU A 274 1.83 23.81 1.71
C GLU A 274 1.24 24.56 0.51
N THR A 275 0.05 24.13 0.03
CA THR A 275 -0.63 24.79 -1.09
C THR A 275 -1.06 26.23 -0.75
N LEU A 276 -1.48 26.44 0.48
CA LEU A 276 -1.93 27.76 0.97
C LEU A 276 -0.75 28.66 1.39
N GLY A 277 0.45 28.11 1.58
CA GLY A 277 1.58 28.84 2.16
C GLY A 277 1.44 29.08 3.66
N LEU A 278 0.74 28.21 4.38
CA LEU A 278 0.46 28.30 5.81
C LEU A 278 1.27 27.27 6.61
N PRO A 279 1.59 27.52 7.89
CA PRO A 279 2.28 26.55 8.71
C PRO A 279 1.32 25.42 9.15
N LEU A 280 1.85 24.19 9.25
CA LEU A 280 1.08 22.98 9.56
C LEU A 280 0.26 23.07 10.86
N HIS A 281 0.79 23.75 11.88
CA HIS A 281 0.10 23.85 13.18
C HIS A 281 -1.23 24.62 13.12
N ARG A 282 -1.54 25.32 12.02
CA ARG A 282 -2.83 25.95 11.77
C ARG A 282 -3.86 25.00 11.18
N ALA A 283 -3.46 23.77 10.80
CA ALA A 283 -4.38 22.84 10.18
C ALA A 283 -4.89 21.77 11.14
N THR A 284 -6.17 21.46 10.99
CA THR A 284 -6.87 20.36 11.65
C THR A 284 -7.55 19.48 10.62
N TYR A 285 -7.74 18.22 10.94
CA TYR A 285 -8.45 17.26 10.11
C TYR A 285 -9.78 16.90 10.74
N ALA A 286 -10.85 17.00 9.98
CA ALA A 286 -12.18 16.71 10.47
C ALA A 286 -12.38 15.20 10.65
N ALA A 287 -13.07 14.80 11.72
CA ALA A 287 -13.45 13.40 11.93
C ALA A 287 -14.25 12.86 10.75
N VAL A 288 -13.98 11.60 10.36
CA VAL A 288 -14.63 10.98 9.20
C VAL A 288 -16.05 10.53 9.55
N ASP A 289 -17.01 11.15 8.87
CA ASP A 289 -18.44 10.98 9.09
C ASP A 289 -19.19 11.18 7.77
N THR A 290 -19.94 10.20 7.33
CA THR A 290 -20.62 10.23 6.02
C THR A 290 -21.68 11.32 5.86
N ASP A 291 -22.09 12.00 6.94
CA ASP A 291 -22.99 13.15 6.85
C ASP A 291 -22.23 14.45 6.50
N HIS A 292 -20.92 14.50 6.76
CA HIS A 292 -20.11 15.71 6.61
C HIS A 292 -18.89 15.54 5.73
N SER A 293 -18.31 14.34 5.68
CA SER A 293 -17.14 14.05 4.86
C SER A 293 -17.53 13.86 3.40
N PRO A 294 -16.90 14.56 2.46
CA PRO A 294 -17.10 14.30 1.03
C PRO A 294 -16.76 12.84 0.67
N PRO A 295 -17.48 12.22 -0.27
CA PRO A 295 -17.28 10.82 -0.60
C PRO A 295 -15.93 10.56 -1.27
N ASP A 296 -15.34 9.40 -0.93
CA ASP A 296 -14.21 8.79 -1.60
C ASP A 296 -14.34 7.27 -1.67
N ASN A 297 -13.37 6.60 -2.29
CA ASN A 297 -13.33 5.14 -2.34
C ASN A 297 -12.83 4.49 -1.06
N GLY A 298 -12.36 5.26 -0.07
CA GLY A 298 -11.81 4.77 1.18
C GLY A 298 -10.29 4.61 1.20
N THR A 299 -9.78 4.19 2.35
CA THR A 299 -8.35 4.03 2.63
C THR A 299 -7.87 2.65 2.21
N HIS A 300 -7.41 2.50 0.96
CA HIS A 300 -6.88 1.25 0.41
C HIS A 300 -5.97 1.52 -0.80
N VAL A 301 -5.39 0.46 -1.41
CA VAL A 301 -4.56 0.49 -2.65
C VAL A 301 -3.33 1.41 -2.54
N SER A 302 -3.02 1.95 -1.37
CA SER A 302 -1.97 2.99 -1.16
C SER A 302 -2.17 4.24 -2.02
N CYS A 303 -3.40 4.60 -2.32
CA CYS A 303 -3.73 5.74 -3.18
C CYS A 303 -4.12 7.01 -2.42
N GLY A 304 -4.24 6.98 -1.08
CA GLY A 304 -4.73 8.11 -0.30
C GLY A 304 -3.93 9.40 -0.52
N THR A 305 -2.61 9.35 -0.37
CA THR A 305 -1.73 10.52 -0.60
C THR A 305 -1.83 11.04 -2.03
N LEU A 306 -2.06 10.17 -3.00
CA LEU A 306 -2.14 10.53 -4.41
C LEU A 306 -3.55 11.00 -4.79
N VAL A 307 -4.56 10.17 -4.64
CA VAL A 307 -5.94 10.45 -5.11
C VAL A 307 -6.63 11.48 -4.23
N THR A 308 -6.67 11.23 -2.91
CA THR A 308 -7.26 12.19 -1.98
C THR A 308 -6.40 13.43 -1.83
N GLY A 309 -5.06 13.28 -1.89
CA GLY A 309 -4.14 14.41 -1.87
C GLY A 309 -4.34 15.38 -3.04
N LEU A 310 -4.59 14.88 -4.28
CA LEU A 310 -4.93 15.73 -5.43
C LEU A 310 -6.26 16.49 -5.23
N ALA A 311 -7.26 15.84 -4.64
CA ALA A 311 -8.50 16.53 -4.30
C ALA A 311 -8.29 17.62 -3.24
N VAL A 312 -7.48 17.35 -2.22
CA VAL A 312 -7.12 18.34 -1.18
C VAL A 312 -6.32 19.51 -1.77
N GLU A 313 -5.33 19.22 -2.63
CA GLU A 313 -4.56 20.26 -3.32
C GLU A 313 -5.47 21.17 -4.17
N GLN A 314 -6.42 20.60 -4.92
CA GLN A 314 -7.40 21.39 -5.68
C GLN A 314 -8.29 22.24 -4.78
N ALA A 315 -8.78 21.68 -3.66
CA ALA A 315 -9.59 22.42 -2.70
C ALA A 315 -8.80 23.59 -2.08
N ALA A 316 -7.55 23.35 -1.71
CA ALA A 316 -6.67 24.40 -1.16
C ALA A 316 -6.33 25.49 -2.21
N ARG A 317 -6.11 25.12 -3.46
CA ARG A 317 -5.94 26.08 -4.57
C ARG A 317 -7.19 26.92 -4.80
N ASP A 318 -8.38 26.32 -4.68
CA ASP A 318 -9.64 27.08 -4.78
C ASP A 318 -9.78 28.11 -3.65
N VAL A 319 -9.47 27.73 -2.39
CA VAL A 319 -9.42 28.67 -1.27
C VAL A 319 -8.39 29.78 -1.51
N ARG A 320 -7.18 29.43 -1.95
CA ARG A 320 -6.13 30.40 -2.24
C ARG A 320 -6.60 31.43 -3.26
N ARG A 321 -7.22 30.97 -4.36
CA ARG A 321 -7.79 31.85 -5.39
C ARG A 321 -8.86 32.79 -4.81
N GLN A 322 -9.77 32.30 -3.96
CA GLN A 322 -10.79 33.11 -3.32
C GLN A 322 -10.18 34.20 -2.42
N ILE A 323 -9.10 33.89 -1.69
CA ILE A 323 -8.37 34.85 -0.86
C ILE A 323 -7.68 35.89 -1.72
N GLU A 324 -7.01 35.48 -2.79
CA GLU A 324 -6.31 36.39 -3.70
C GLU A 324 -7.29 37.31 -4.44
N GLU A 325 -8.44 36.80 -4.92
CA GLU A 325 -9.52 37.60 -5.51
C GLU A 325 -10.12 38.61 -4.52
N PHE A 326 -10.35 38.18 -3.27
CA PHE A 326 -10.80 39.07 -2.21
C PHE A 326 -9.80 40.20 -1.94
N ALA A 327 -8.53 39.86 -1.78
CA ALA A 327 -7.48 40.84 -1.49
C ALA A 327 -7.27 41.82 -2.64
N ALA A 328 -7.26 41.35 -3.89
CA ALA A 328 -7.12 42.19 -5.07
C ALA A 328 -8.24 43.23 -5.16
N ARG A 329 -9.49 42.83 -4.85
CA ARG A 329 -10.64 43.74 -4.79
C ARG A 329 -10.48 44.79 -3.67
N GLU A 330 -10.08 44.37 -2.47
CA GLU A 330 -9.91 45.27 -1.32
C GLU A 330 -8.78 46.27 -1.48
N LEU A 331 -7.72 45.87 -2.23
CA LEU A 331 -6.56 46.70 -2.53
C LEU A 331 -6.68 47.44 -3.88
N ASN A 332 -7.80 47.25 -4.58
CA ASN A 332 -8.05 47.85 -5.90
C ASN A 332 -6.89 47.65 -6.87
N CYS A 333 -6.50 46.40 -7.11
CA CYS A 333 -5.38 46.01 -7.99
C CYS A 333 -5.69 44.71 -8.74
N ASP A 334 -4.82 44.35 -9.69
CA ASP A 334 -4.91 43.09 -10.39
C ASP A 334 -4.49 41.91 -9.50
N ILE A 335 -5.13 40.77 -9.66
CA ILE A 335 -4.83 39.55 -8.89
C ILE A 335 -3.36 39.12 -9.07
N GLY A 336 -2.77 39.36 -10.25
CA GLY A 336 -1.36 39.06 -10.54
C GLY A 336 -0.35 39.90 -9.73
N GLU A 337 -0.80 40.99 -9.09
CA GLU A 337 0.04 41.82 -8.19
C GLU A 337 0.05 41.26 -6.75
N ILE A 338 -0.78 40.24 -6.45
CA ILE A 338 -1.01 39.70 -5.12
C ILE A 338 -0.20 38.42 -4.92
N VAL A 339 0.48 38.32 -3.78
CA VAL A 339 1.13 37.09 -3.32
C VAL A 339 0.66 36.77 -1.91
N LEU A 340 0.03 35.61 -1.72
CA LEU A 340 -0.33 35.11 -0.39
C LEU A 340 0.90 34.43 0.23
N GLU A 341 1.33 34.95 1.38
CA GLU A 341 2.46 34.42 2.14
C GLU A 341 2.13 34.43 3.64
N GLY A 342 2.10 33.26 4.26
CA GLY A 342 1.52 33.13 5.59
C GLY A 342 0.04 33.55 5.59
N TRP A 343 -0.40 34.28 6.61
CA TRP A 343 -1.76 34.83 6.66
C TRP A 343 -1.75 36.36 6.35
N GLU A 344 -0.95 36.72 5.35
CA GLU A 344 -0.78 38.08 4.84
C GLU A 344 -0.79 38.09 3.31
N VAL A 345 -1.17 39.21 2.75
CA VAL A 345 -1.11 39.45 1.31
C VAL A 345 -0.03 40.49 1.04
N ARG A 346 0.88 40.17 0.14
CA ARG A 346 1.92 41.10 -0.33
C ARG A 346 1.55 41.67 -1.68
N ARG A 347 1.75 43.01 -1.81
CA ARG A 347 1.69 43.73 -3.07
C ARG A 347 2.97 44.57 -3.20
N GLY A 348 3.87 44.15 -4.07
CA GLY A 348 5.22 44.75 -4.14
C GLY A 348 5.95 44.61 -2.80
N ASN A 349 6.36 45.72 -2.20
CA ASN A 349 7.06 45.76 -0.90
C ASN A 349 6.12 45.94 0.31
N GLN A 350 4.81 46.02 0.08
CA GLN A 350 3.83 46.19 1.16
C GLN A 350 3.19 44.89 1.55
N SER A 351 3.01 44.65 2.85
CA SER A 351 2.31 43.50 3.43
C SER A 351 1.01 43.97 4.12
N TYR A 352 -0.04 43.20 3.92
CA TYR A 352 -1.38 43.48 4.44
C TYR A 352 -1.89 42.26 5.19
N PRO A 353 -2.09 42.30 6.53
CA PRO A 353 -2.68 41.22 7.30
C PRO A 353 -4.10 40.92 6.83
N LEU A 354 -4.40 39.65 6.55
CA LEU A 354 -5.73 39.23 6.03
C LEU A 354 -6.83 39.36 7.07
N GLU A 355 -6.58 38.98 8.32
CA GLU A 355 -7.61 39.00 9.36
C GLU A 355 -8.29 40.36 9.53
N PRO A 356 -7.57 41.49 9.67
CA PRO A 356 -8.20 42.82 9.73
C PRO A 356 -8.94 43.19 8.46
N MET A 357 -8.45 42.79 7.27
CA MET A 357 -9.15 43.06 6.00
C MET A 357 -10.47 42.31 5.93
N ILE A 358 -10.49 41.02 6.27
CA ILE A 358 -11.67 40.16 6.26
C ILE A 358 -12.67 40.67 7.28
N ARG A 359 -12.21 41.03 8.51
CA ARG A 359 -13.06 41.57 9.57
C ARG A 359 -13.73 42.89 9.17
N ARG A 360 -13.01 43.77 8.49
CA ARG A 360 -13.54 45.04 8.00
C ARG A 360 -14.62 44.84 6.95
N TYR A 361 -14.46 43.88 6.06
CA TYR A 361 -15.39 43.63 4.96
C TYR A 361 -16.63 42.82 5.39
N TYR A 362 -16.42 41.70 6.10
CA TYR A 362 -17.49 40.76 6.48
C TYR A 362 -18.04 40.99 7.89
N GLY A 363 -17.43 41.84 8.70
CA GLY A 363 -17.81 42.07 10.08
C GLY A 363 -17.16 41.10 11.07
N GLY A 364 -17.54 41.28 12.37
CA GLY A 364 -16.92 40.55 13.48
C GLY A 364 -17.54 39.19 13.83
N ILE A 365 -18.56 38.74 13.09
CA ILE A 365 -19.26 37.47 13.37
C ILE A 365 -18.56 36.24 12.75
N GLY A 366 -17.46 36.45 12.04
CA GLY A 366 -16.67 35.41 11.41
C GLY A 366 -17.01 35.22 9.94
N TRP A 367 -16.01 34.79 9.21
CA TRP A 367 -16.05 34.43 7.79
C TRP A 367 -15.16 33.23 7.52
N GLU A 368 -15.53 32.42 6.55
CA GLU A 368 -14.71 31.30 6.09
C GLU A 368 -14.61 31.30 4.57
N PHE A 369 -13.41 31.03 4.05
CA PHE A 369 -13.22 30.64 2.67
C PHE A 369 -13.37 29.13 2.57
N ILE A 370 -14.17 28.66 1.62
CA ILE A 370 -14.47 27.23 1.46
C ILE A 370 -14.13 26.82 0.02
N GLY A 371 -13.09 26.02 -0.11
CA GLY A 371 -12.67 25.45 -1.40
C GLY A 371 -13.12 24.01 -1.56
N ARG A 372 -13.37 23.64 -2.81
CA ARG A 372 -13.78 22.28 -3.22
C ARG A 372 -12.77 21.72 -4.18
N GLY A 373 -12.44 20.44 -3.99
CA GLY A 373 -11.61 19.69 -4.90
C GLY A 373 -12.19 18.30 -5.15
N SER A 374 -11.93 17.78 -6.34
CA SER A 374 -12.32 16.43 -6.72
C SER A 374 -11.32 15.86 -7.70
N PHE A 375 -10.97 14.61 -7.49
CA PHE A 375 -10.16 13.85 -8.42
C PHE A 375 -10.86 12.54 -8.74
N LYS A 376 -10.85 12.17 -10.01
CA LYS A 376 -11.29 10.86 -10.48
C LYS A 376 -10.28 10.38 -11.52
N GLU A 377 -9.83 9.14 -11.35
CA GLU A 377 -8.96 8.52 -12.32
C GLU A 377 -9.69 8.35 -13.67
N PRO A 378 -9.11 8.83 -14.77
CA PRO A 378 -9.71 8.69 -16.09
C PRO A 378 -9.83 7.21 -16.50
N TYR A 379 -10.90 6.88 -17.22
CA TYR A 379 -11.07 5.56 -17.82
C TYR A 379 -10.31 5.49 -19.15
N TYR A 380 -9.46 4.47 -19.30
CA TYR A 380 -8.71 4.16 -20.51
C TYR A 380 -8.96 2.71 -20.90
N PRO A 381 -9.89 2.41 -21.82
CA PRO A 381 -10.30 1.04 -22.14
C PRO A 381 -9.15 0.18 -22.70
N GLU A 382 -8.17 0.78 -23.34
CA GLU A 382 -6.99 0.10 -23.89
C GLU A 382 -5.91 -0.22 -22.84
N ALA A 383 -6.00 0.33 -21.64
CA ALA A 383 -5.10 -0.02 -20.57
C ALA A 383 -5.51 -1.37 -19.94
N PRO A 384 -4.57 -2.21 -19.50
CA PRO A 384 -4.86 -3.58 -19.03
C PRO A 384 -5.88 -3.67 -17.90
N MET A 385 -6.00 -2.62 -17.09
CA MET A 385 -6.92 -2.55 -15.94
C MET A 385 -8.07 -1.56 -16.18
N GLY A 386 -8.28 -1.12 -17.41
CA GLY A 386 -9.27 -0.08 -17.75
C GLY A 386 -8.90 1.32 -17.26
N ALA A 387 -7.72 1.49 -16.69
CA ALA A 387 -7.13 2.76 -16.27
C ALA A 387 -5.61 2.64 -16.27
N ARG A 388 -4.91 3.72 -16.60
CA ARG A 388 -3.46 3.79 -16.45
C ARG A 388 -3.11 3.98 -14.98
N ASN A 389 -2.07 3.32 -14.53
CA ASN A 389 -1.62 3.51 -13.16
C ASN A 389 -1.06 4.92 -12.95
N LEU A 390 -1.43 5.54 -11.83
CA LEU A 390 -1.02 6.92 -11.55
C LEU A 390 0.43 7.01 -11.05
N SER A 391 0.90 5.98 -10.35
CA SER A 391 2.27 5.85 -9.89
C SER A 391 2.61 4.39 -9.58
N TRP A 392 3.89 4.12 -9.42
CA TRP A 392 4.43 2.81 -9.09
C TRP A 392 5.21 2.88 -7.79
N MET A 393 4.99 1.90 -6.93
CA MET A 393 5.64 1.76 -5.63
C MET A 393 6.62 0.59 -5.69
N PRO A 394 7.93 0.82 -5.87
CA PRO A 394 8.90 -0.25 -5.78
C PRO A 394 9.10 -0.69 -4.33
N CYS A 395 9.46 -1.96 -4.17
CA CYS A 395 9.98 -2.54 -2.95
C CYS A 395 11.29 -3.24 -3.28
N TRP A 396 12.37 -2.73 -2.79
CA TRP A 396 13.68 -3.36 -2.88
C TRP A 396 13.94 -4.10 -1.58
N SER A 397 14.36 -5.35 -1.67
CA SER A 397 14.53 -6.21 -0.49
C SER A 397 15.82 -7.00 -0.60
N ALA A 398 16.55 -7.09 0.51
CA ALA A 398 17.74 -7.92 0.63
C ALA A 398 17.74 -8.59 2.00
N ALA A 399 18.19 -9.85 2.04
CA ALA A 399 18.32 -10.61 3.28
C ALA A 399 19.64 -11.37 3.34
N GLU A 400 20.24 -11.44 4.53
CA GLU A 400 21.36 -12.34 4.83
C GLU A 400 20.88 -13.39 5.84
N VAL A 401 21.09 -14.66 5.51
CA VAL A 401 20.66 -15.78 6.37
C VAL A 401 21.79 -16.78 6.62
N SER A 402 21.63 -17.58 7.67
CA SER A 402 22.30 -18.87 7.82
C SER A 402 21.27 -19.97 8.07
N VAL A 403 21.64 -21.21 7.74
CA VAL A 403 20.80 -22.38 7.91
C VAL A 403 21.56 -23.44 8.68
N ASP A 404 20.97 -23.89 9.77
CA ASP A 404 21.44 -25.08 10.47
C ASP A 404 21.02 -26.33 9.64
N ARG A 405 21.99 -27.05 9.11
CA ARG A 405 21.75 -28.16 8.19
C ARG A 405 21.20 -29.41 8.86
N ASP A 406 21.36 -29.53 10.19
CA ASP A 406 20.89 -30.69 10.95
C ASP A 406 19.44 -30.52 11.40
N THR A 407 19.00 -29.28 11.60
CA THR A 407 17.66 -28.97 12.11
C THR A 407 16.77 -28.27 11.08
N GLY A 408 17.32 -27.73 10.00
CA GLY A 408 16.60 -26.88 9.05
C GLY A 408 16.27 -25.47 9.58
N GLN A 409 16.78 -25.11 10.78
CA GLN A 409 16.51 -23.80 11.36
C GLN A 409 17.17 -22.69 10.55
N VAL A 410 16.39 -21.72 10.11
CA VAL A 410 16.86 -20.51 9.43
C VAL A 410 17.02 -19.38 10.42
N THR A 411 18.17 -18.72 10.41
CA THR A 411 18.40 -17.46 11.12
C THR A 411 18.57 -16.34 10.10
N VAL A 412 17.71 -15.34 10.14
CA VAL A 412 17.84 -14.13 9.34
C VAL A 412 18.69 -13.13 10.13
N HIS A 413 19.87 -12.81 9.64
CA HIS A 413 20.82 -11.92 10.31
C HIS A 413 20.63 -10.47 9.91
N LYS A 414 20.38 -10.25 8.59
CA LYS A 414 20.12 -8.93 8.07
C LYS A 414 18.86 -8.92 7.22
N LEU A 415 18.11 -7.86 7.33
CA LEU A 415 16.95 -7.56 6.48
C LEU A 415 16.99 -6.09 6.09
N VAL A 416 17.08 -5.82 4.81
CA VAL A 416 17.06 -4.47 4.24
C VAL A 416 15.82 -4.34 3.36
N VAL A 417 15.11 -3.22 3.50
CA VAL A 417 13.93 -2.92 2.70
C VAL A 417 13.89 -1.46 2.29
N GLY A 418 13.63 -1.20 1.01
CA GLY A 418 13.51 0.16 0.49
C GLY A 418 12.21 0.39 -0.27
N SER A 419 11.78 1.63 -0.34
CA SER A 419 10.67 2.07 -1.18
C SER A 419 10.81 3.53 -1.59
N ASP A 420 9.96 3.97 -2.52
CA ASP A 420 9.98 5.31 -3.10
C ASP A 420 8.61 6.00 -2.96
N PRO A 421 8.47 6.97 -2.04
CA PRO A 421 7.27 7.80 -1.90
C PRO A 421 7.23 8.98 -2.88
N GLY A 422 8.11 9.05 -3.87
CA GLY A 422 8.38 10.27 -4.63
C GLY A 422 9.07 11.31 -3.75
N ARG A 423 8.38 12.39 -3.39
CA ARG A 423 8.79 13.29 -2.31
C ARG A 423 8.27 12.75 -0.97
N ALA A 424 9.11 12.57 0.02
CA ALA A 424 8.65 12.16 1.35
C ALA A 424 8.08 13.37 2.13
N LEU A 425 6.78 13.38 2.39
CA LEU A 425 6.13 14.40 3.25
C LEU A 425 6.63 14.36 4.69
N ASN A 426 6.75 13.13 5.21
CA ASN A 426 7.28 12.84 6.53
C ASN A 426 8.10 11.56 6.44
N LYS A 427 9.43 11.69 6.46
CA LYS A 427 10.35 10.54 6.31
C LYS A 427 10.17 9.49 7.41
N GLN A 428 9.94 9.93 8.64
CA GLN A 428 9.75 9.01 9.77
C GLN A 428 8.50 8.12 9.57
N VAL A 429 7.40 8.71 9.12
CA VAL A 429 6.17 7.96 8.80
C VAL A 429 6.41 7.02 7.61
N CYS A 430 7.14 7.47 6.58
CA CYS A 430 7.51 6.61 5.45
C CYS A 430 8.31 5.39 5.90
N HIS A 431 9.34 5.57 6.74
CA HIS A 431 10.10 4.47 7.34
C HIS A 431 9.17 3.52 8.11
N GLY A 432 8.34 4.05 9.02
CA GLY A 432 7.41 3.23 9.81
C GLY A 432 6.44 2.40 8.96
N GLN A 433 5.97 2.95 7.80
CA GLN A 433 5.12 2.19 6.88
C GLN A 433 5.88 1.06 6.17
N VAL A 434 7.10 1.32 5.71
CA VAL A 434 7.95 0.33 5.04
C VAL A 434 8.38 -0.77 6.01
N GLU A 435 8.83 -0.41 7.20
CA GLU A 435 9.25 -1.33 8.27
C GLU A 435 8.10 -2.21 8.74
N GLY A 436 6.95 -1.61 9.05
CA GLY A 436 5.76 -2.36 9.46
C GLY A 436 5.27 -3.32 8.38
N ALA A 437 5.40 -2.96 7.09
CA ALA A 437 5.09 -3.86 5.99
C ALA A 437 6.11 -5.00 5.88
N ALA A 438 7.40 -4.70 6.03
CA ALA A 438 8.46 -5.70 5.97
C ALA A 438 8.34 -6.74 7.08
N ILE A 439 7.99 -6.33 8.32
CA ILE A 439 7.77 -7.27 9.42
C ILE A 439 6.57 -8.17 9.17
N GLN A 440 5.48 -7.66 8.59
CA GLN A 440 4.34 -8.52 8.18
C GLN A 440 4.74 -9.52 7.10
N ALA A 441 5.56 -9.12 6.12
CA ALA A 441 6.05 -10.04 5.09
C ALA A 441 7.04 -11.07 5.66
N PHE A 442 7.92 -10.66 6.57
CA PHE A 442 8.83 -11.52 7.32
C PHE A 442 8.04 -12.56 8.14
N ALA A 443 6.98 -12.13 8.81
CA ALA A 443 6.08 -12.99 9.56
C ALA A 443 5.50 -14.12 8.67
N GLN A 444 5.00 -13.76 7.50
CA GLN A 444 4.46 -14.73 6.53
C GLN A 444 5.54 -15.63 5.92
N ALA A 445 6.77 -15.13 5.78
CA ALA A 445 7.87 -15.92 5.26
C ALA A 445 8.36 -16.97 6.25
N MET A 446 8.33 -16.65 7.55
CA MET A 446 9.02 -17.45 8.58
C MET A 446 8.08 -18.19 9.54
N PHE A 447 6.87 -17.66 9.82
CA PHE A 447 6.08 -18.10 10.97
C PHE A 447 4.60 -18.34 10.69
N GLU A 448 3.93 -17.43 9.97
CA GLU A 448 2.49 -17.38 9.91
C GLU A 448 1.91 -18.37 8.91
N GLU A 449 1.16 -19.33 9.41
CA GLU A 449 0.41 -20.31 8.62
C GLU A 449 -0.84 -20.73 9.41
N LEU A 450 -2.03 -20.55 8.83
CA LEU A 450 -3.24 -21.17 9.36
C LEU A 450 -3.33 -22.61 8.81
N ARG A 451 -3.16 -23.58 9.70
CA ARG A 451 -3.14 -25.01 9.36
C ARG A 451 -4.53 -25.63 9.54
N TYR A 452 -4.81 -26.61 8.72
CA TYR A 452 -6.08 -27.33 8.73
C TYR A 452 -5.88 -28.83 8.96
N ARG A 453 -6.78 -29.42 9.75
CA ARG A 453 -6.97 -30.87 9.83
C ARG A 453 -8.36 -31.19 9.24
N GLY A 454 -8.39 -31.71 8.01
CA GLY A 454 -9.61 -31.77 7.24
C GLY A 454 -10.17 -30.36 6.98
N GLU A 455 -11.36 -30.06 7.47
CA GLU A 455 -12.01 -28.76 7.32
C GLU A 455 -11.82 -27.81 8.51
N ALA A 456 -11.27 -28.30 9.62
CA ALA A 456 -11.12 -27.53 10.84
C ALA A 456 -9.72 -26.87 10.93
N PRO A 457 -9.63 -25.55 11.20
CA PRO A 457 -8.37 -24.90 11.50
C PRO A 457 -7.82 -25.40 12.85
N GLU A 458 -6.52 -25.82 12.88
CA GLU A 458 -5.90 -26.41 14.07
C GLU A 458 -5.30 -25.38 15.01
N ASN A 459 -4.89 -24.22 14.48
CA ASN A 459 -4.10 -23.23 15.21
C ASN A 459 -4.69 -21.82 15.18
N ALA A 460 -6.02 -21.72 15.10
CA ALA A 460 -6.73 -20.44 15.07
C ALA A 460 -6.91 -19.82 16.47
N THR A 461 -5.87 -19.81 17.30
CA THR A 461 -5.86 -19.14 18.60
C THR A 461 -4.59 -18.32 18.80
N PRO A 462 -4.57 -17.28 19.64
CA PRO A 462 -3.37 -16.49 19.91
C PRO A 462 -2.20 -17.30 20.48
N LEU A 463 -2.47 -18.45 21.10
CA LEU A 463 -1.44 -19.33 21.67
C LEU A 463 -0.77 -20.20 20.60
N THR A 464 -1.49 -20.55 19.55
CA THR A 464 -1.06 -21.55 18.54
C THR A 464 -0.77 -20.94 17.18
N TYR A 465 -1.36 -19.78 16.84
CA TYR A 465 -1.02 -19.01 15.66
C TYR A 465 0.20 -18.13 15.96
N ARG A 466 1.35 -18.50 15.38
CA ARG A 466 2.61 -17.83 15.69
C ARG A 466 2.78 -16.56 14.88
N VAL A 467 2.75 -15.41 15.54
CA VAL A 467 3.24 -14.13 15.02
C VAL A 467 4.66 -13.86 15.52
N PRO A 468 5.50 -13.09 14.80
CA PRO A 468 6.84 -12.76 15.28
C PRO A 468 6.76 -11.89 16.54
N ARG A 469 7.69 -12.13 17.46
CA ARG A 469 7.93 -11.31 18.64
C ARG A 469 9.10 -10.37 18.36
N TYR A 470 9.31 -9.38 19.18
CA TYR A 470 10.42 -8.44 19.06
C TYR A 470 11.79 -9.14 18.91
N ARG A 471 12.02 -10.21 19.66
CA ARG A 471 13.25 -11.03 19.59
C ARG A 471 13.42 -11.84 18.30
N ASP A 472 12.36 -12.02 17.52
CA ASP A 472 12.39 -12.77 16.25
C ASP A 472 12.79 -11.85 15.07
N ILE A 473 12.82 -10.52 15.30
CA ILE A 473 13.24 -9.53 14.31
C ILE A 473 14.76 -9.65 14.10
N PRO A 474 15.27 -9.60 12.85
CA PRO A 474 16.69 -9.63 12.58
C PRO A 474 17.46 -8.55 13.35
N GLU A 475 18.66 -8.88 13.86
CA GLU A 475 19.51 -7.93 14.61
C GLU A 475 19.85 -6.69 13.78
N PHE A 476 20.13 -6.90 12.49
CA PHE A 476 20.28 -5.82 11.53
C PHE A 476 19.01 -5.71 10.68
N PHE A 477 18.15 -4.77 11.03
CA PHE A 477 16.96 -4.43 10.26
C PHE A 477 16.99 -2.96 9.88
N GLU A 478 17.06 -2.70 8.58
CA GLU A 478 17.22 -1.35 8.04
C GLU A 478 16.21 -1.07 6.92
N SER A 479 15.59 0.11 6.97
CA SER A 479 14.80 0.64 5.87
C SER A 479 15.47 1.84 5.21
N PHE A 480 15.23 2.06 3.91
CA PHE A 480 15.63 3.27 3.22
C PHE A 480 14.52 3.81 2.34
N ILE A 481 14.53 5.12 2.15
CA ILE A 481 13.56 5.87 1.36
C ILE A 481 14.30 6.54 0.21
N ALA A 482 13.98 6.10 -1.01
CA ALA A 482 14.38 6.78 -2.24
C ALA A 482 13.37 7.89 -2.54
N GLU A 483 13.82 9.01 -3.12
CA GLU A 483 12.95 10.14 -3.44
C GLU A 483 13.07 10.50 -4.94
N HIS A 484 12.40 9.74 -5.81
CA HIS A 484 12.32 10.03 -7.24
C HIS A 484 11.07 10.86 -7.52
N ARG A 485 11.22 12.17 -7.68
CA ARG A 485 10.11 13.15 -7.77
C ARG A 485 9.42 13.19 -9.14
N GLN A 486 9.15 12.05 -9.75
CA GLN A 486 8.50 11.95 -11.06
C GLN A 486 7.01 11.62 -11.01
N SER A 487 6.43 11.48 -9.80
CA SER A 487 5.02 11.16 -9.62
C SER A 487 4.09 12.30 -10.04
N ARG A 488 2.88 11.91 -10.46
CA ARG A 488 1.76 12.82 -10.76
C ARG A 488 1.00 13.26 -9.51
N GLY A 489 1.34 12.77 -8.34
CA GLY A 489 0.73 13.17 -7.07
C GLY A 489 1.06 14.60 -6.68
N PRO A 490 0.37 15.18 -5.68
CA PRO A 490 0.58 16.56 -5.24
C PRO A 490 2.06 16.78 -4.90
N GLY A 491 2.70 17.76 -5.56
CA GLY A 491 4.12 18.03 -5.34
C GLY A 491 5.07 16.84 -5.54
N GLY A 492 4.68 15.84 -6.37
CA GLY A 492 5.49 14.65 -6.67
C GLY A 492 5.38 13.52 -5.64
N LEU A 493 4.31 13.49 -4.84
CA LEU A 493 4.07 12.47 -3.80
C LEU A 493 3.55 11.16 -4.38
N LYS A 494 3.87 10.04 -3.70
CA LYS A 494 3.27 8.71 -3.89
C LYS A 494 2.82 8.13 -2.56
N GLY A 495 1.88 7.18 -2.60
CA GLY A 495 1.63 6.32 -1.45
C GLY A 495 2.65 5.18 -1.38
N ILE A 496 2.99 4.74 -0.16
CA ILE A 496 3.92 3.60 0.07
C ILE A 496 3.37 2.58 1.06
N GLY A 497 2.10 2.69 1.43
CA GLY A 497 1.52 1.89 2.51
C GLY A 497 1.63 0.37 2.33
N GLU A 498 1.82 -0.15 1.12
CA GLU A 498 1.87 -1.59 0.85
C GLU A 498 3.20 -2.08 0.25
N ALA A 499 4.07 -1.16 -0.18
CA ALA A 499 5.27 -1.52 -0.94
C ALA A 499 6.19 -2.48 -0.18
N GLY A 500 6.51 -2.23 1.08
CA GLY A 500 7.42 -3.04 1.89
C GLY A 500 7.02 -4.51 2.09
N MET A 501 5.84 -4.92 1.59
CA MET A 501 5.40 -6.33 1.63
C MET A 501 6.00 -7.21 0.53
N LEU A 502 6.47 -6.65 -0.59
CA LEU A 502 6.49 -7.43 -1.83
C LEU A 502 7.68 -8.38 -1.97
N GLY A 503 8.90 -7.97 -1.63
CA GLY A 503 10.12 -8.72 -1.95
C GLY A 503 10.64 -9.62 -0.83
N ILE A 504 10.24 -9.44 0.42
CA ILE A 504 10.88 -10.01 1.60
C ILE A 504 10.95 -11.54 1.58
N ALA A 505 9.82 -12.21 1.31
CA ALA A 505 9.80 -13.67 1.28
C ALA A 505 10.71 -14.26 0.17
N ALA A 506 10.76 -13.59 -0.98
CA ALA A 506 11.66 -14.02 -2.07
C ALA A 506 13.12 -13.76 -1.70
N ALA A 507 13.47 -12.61 -1.12
CA ALA A 507 14.84 -12.33 -0.69
C ALA A 507 15.34 -13.36 0.33
N ILE A 508 14.51 -13.74 1.31
CA ILE A 508 14.85 -14.76 2.31
C ILE A 508 15.04 -16.13 1.62
N ALA A 509 14.13 -16.54 0.73
CA ALA A 509 14.27 -17.83 0.02
C ALA A 509 15.48 -17.88 -0.91
N ASN A 510 15.79 -16.76 -1.60
CA ASN A 510 16.98 -16.61 -2.42
C ASN A 510 18.27 -16.70 -1.57
N ALA A 511 18.25 -16.12 -0.36
CA ALA A 511 19.35 -16.20 0.59
C ALA A 511 19.55 -17.63 1.14
N ILE A 512 18.46 -18.37 1.40
CA ILE A 512 18.53 -19.78 1.82
C ILE A 512 19.17 -20.63 0.72
N GLU A 513 18.77 -20.45 -0.54
CA GLU A 513 19.38 -21.16 -1.66
C GLU A 513 20.86 -20.78 -1.85
N ASP A 514 21.21 -19.50 -1.66
CA ASP A 514 22.59 -19.03 -1.71
C ASP A 514 23.48 -19.67 -0.61
N ALA A 515 22.93 -19.84 0.60
CA ALA A 515 23.64 -20.46 1.73
C ALA A 515 23.78 -21.97 1.60
N THR A 516 22.85 -22.64 0.94
CA THR A 516 22.70 -24.10 1.08
C THR A 516 22.65 -24.87 -0.24
N GLY A 517 22.25 -24.22 -1.33
CA GLY A 517 21.84 -24.83 -2.59
C GLY A 517 20.41 -25.38 -2.61
N ALA A 518 19.70 -25.36 -1.47
CA ALA A 518 18.32 -25.86 -1.37
C ALA A 518 17.31 -24.85 -1.90
N SER A 519 16.51 -25.23 -2.87
CA SER A 519 15.52 -24.38 -3.50
C SER A 519 14.16 -24.50 -2.81
N LEU A 520 13.69 -23.41 -2.19
CA LEU A 520 12.38 -23.35 -1.53
C LEU A 520 11.39 -22.58 -2.40
N THR A 521 10.24 -23.20 -2.64
CA THR A 521 9.15 -22.64 -3.46
C THR A 521 7.83 -22.46 -2.70
N ALA A 522 7.82 -22.72 -1.38
CA ALA A 522 6.64 -22.60 -0.52
C ALA A 522 6.97 -21.97 0.83
N ALA A 523 6.34 -20.87 1.15
CA ALA A 523 6.38 -20.23 2.46
C ALA A 523 5.23 -20.77 3.35
N PRO A 524 5.35 -20.69 4.69
CA PRO A 524 6.51 -20.24 5.45
C PRO A 524 7.67 -21.24 5.40
N PHE A 525 8.90 -20.73 5.61
CA PHE A 525 10.13 -21.53 5.60
C PHE A 525 10.36 -22.16 6.97
N THR A 526 9.50 -23.14 7.31
CA THR A 526 9.62 -23.84 8.59
C THR A 526 10.83 -24.77 8.57
N PRO A 527 11.42 -25.09 9.75
CA PRO A 527 12.55 -26.02 9.82
C PRO A 527 12.32 -27.34 9.08
N GLU A 528 11.10 -27.89 9.15
CA GLU A 528 10.73 -29.15 8.49
C GLU A 528 10.77 -29.01 6.96
N LYS A 529 10.26 -27.90 6.41
CA LYS A 529 10.27 -27.63 4.95
C LYS A 529 11.71 -27.40 4.44
N VAL A 530 12.51 -26.70 5.24
CA VAL A 530 13.93 -26.44 4.91
C VAL A 530 14.74 -27.74 4.97
N LEU A 531 14.58 -28.53 6.02
CA LEU A 531 15.26 -29.83 6.18
C LEU A 531 14.91 -30.78 5.03
N ALA A 532 13.62 -30.90 4.68
CA ALA A 532 13.20 -31.71 3.54
C ALA A 532 13.82 -31.28 2.21
N ALA A 533 14.03 -29.96 1.99
CA ALA A 533 14.72 -29.46 0.81
C ALA A 533 16.22 -29.75 0.82
N LEU A 534 16.86 -29.73 1.98
CA LEU A 534 18.27 -30.12 2.17
C LEU A 534 18.48 -31.63 1.94
N ASP A 535 17.59 -32.48 2.46
CA ASP A 535 17.61 -33.93 2.27
C ASP A 535 17.46 -34.31 0.79
N ALA A 536 16.55 -33.63 0.07
CA ALA A 536 16.38 -33.82 -1.37
C ALA A 536 17.64 -33.51 -2.17
N LEU A 537 18.48 -32.55 -1.74
CA LEU A 537 19.78 -32.27 -2.37
C LEU A 537 20.81 -33.38 -2.11
N SER A 538 20.77 -34.01 -0.93
CA SER A 538 21.71 -35.06 -0.54
C SER A 538 21.30 -36.44 -1.02
N GLY A 539 20.16 -36.58 -1.70
CA GLY A 539 19.65 -37.87 -2.19
C GLY A 539 19.14 -38.79 -1.07
N LYS A 540 18.80 -38.22 0.10
CA LYS A 540 18.26 -38.93 1.26
C LYS A 540 16.72 -38.94 1.24
#